data_12053b4bbe110edaafbec1bed27b7c1d
#
_entry.id   12053b4bbe110edaafbec1bed27b7c1d
#
_cell.length_a   1.000
_cell.length_b   1.000
_cell.length_c   1.000
_cell.angle_alpha   90.00
_cell.angle_beta   90.00
_cell.angle_gamma   90.00
#
_symmetry.space_group_name_H-M   'P 1'
#
loop_
_entity.id
_entity.type
_entity.pdbx_description
1 polymer ?
#
loop_
_entity_poly.entity_id
_entity_poly.type
_entity_poly.pdbx_seq_one_letter_code
_entity_poly.pdbx_strand_id
1 'polypeptide(L)'
;MPVLMISTNVTAGNSAVVLHRLSREVAEMLGKPESYVMVQLHDRQRMLFANSDAPLAYCELKSIGLPVERNTEFCDRLCMLINELLGVPPKRVYIEFM
;
A
#
# COMPACT_ATOMS: atom_id res chain seq x y z
N MET A 1 -7.02 -15.06 0.84
CA MET A 1 -5.72 -14.66 0.26
C MET A 1 -5.60 -13.15 0.28
N PRO A 2 -4.59 -12.60 0.96
CA PRO A 2 -4.42 -11.14 1.00
C PRO A 2 -3.97 -10.58 -0.36
N VAL A 3 -4.56 -9.44 -0.73
CA VAL A 3 -4.15 -8.69 -1.92
C VAL A 3 -3.95 -7.24 -1.50
N LEU A 4 -2.76 -6.71 -1.76
CA LEU A 4 -2.49 -5.28 -1.63
C LEU A 4 -2.29 -4.70 -3.03
N MET A 5 -3.08 -3.68 -3.35
CA MET A 5 -2.93 -2.95 -4.61
C MET A 5 -2.62 -1.49 -4.28
N ILE A 6 -1.59 -0.95 -4.93
CA ILE A 6 -1.20 0.45 -4.77
C ILE A 6 -1.18 1.12 -6.14
N SER A 7 -1.90 2.25 -6.24
CA SER A 7 -1.80 3.15 -7.39
C SER A 7 -1.19 4.46 -6.94
N THR A 8 -0.20 4.96 -7.69
CA THR A 8 0.50 6.19 -7.32
C THR A 8 0.91 6.95 -8.58
N ASN A 9 1.06 8.26 -8.44
CA ASN A 9 1.56 9.09 -9.54
C ASN A 9 3.09 9.23 -9.53
N VAL A 10 3.75 8.77 -8.47
CA VAL A 10 5.22 8.82 -8.44
C VAL A 10 5.82 7.67 -9.24
N THR A 11 7.09 7.78 -9.59
CA THR A 11 7.86 6.70 -10.21
C THR A 11 8.52 5.87 -9.14
N ALA A 12 8.24 4.56 -9.12
CA ALA A 12 8.96 3.65 -8.23
C ALA A 12 10.36 3.42 -8.81
N GLY A 13 11.39 3.78 -8.05
CA GLY A 13 12.77 3.68 -8.53
C GLY A 13 13.19 2.25 -8.87
N ASN A 14 12.95 1.32 -7.94
CA ASN A 14 13.17 -0.11 -8.15
C ASN A 14 11.91 -0.84 -7.75
N SER A 15 11.04 -1.09 -8.72
CA SER A 15 9.74 -1.70 -8.46
C SER A 15 9.85 -3.10 -7.86
N ALA A 16 10.87 -3.87 -8.23
CA ALA A 16 11.06 -5.21 -7.67
C ALA A 16 11.35 -5.15 -6.17
N VAL A 17 12.20 -4.23 -5.74
CA VAL A 17 12.50 -4.05 -4.31
C VAL A 17 11.26 -3.61 -3.56
N VAL A 18 10.49 -2.67 -4.13
CA VAL A 18 9.25 -2.19 -3.52
C VAL A 18 8.25 -3.33 -3.35
N LEU A 19 8.03 -4.11 -4.41
CA LEU A 19 7.08 -5.22 -4.38
C LEU A 19 7.48 -6.28 -3.35
N HIS A 20 8.74 -6.68 -3.33
CA HIS A 20 9.21 -7.68 -2.37
C HIS A 20 9.09 -7.20 -0.92
N ARG A 21 9.42 -5.93 -0.69
CA ARG A 21 9.31 -5.36 0.65
C ARG A 21 7.84 -5.33 1.12
N LEU A 22 6.94 -4.90 0.24
CA LEU A 22 5.52 -4.84 0.57
C LEU A 22 4.93 -6.23 0.80
N SER A 23 5.31 -7.21 0.01
CA SER A 23 4.85 -8.59 0.17
C SER A 23 5.22 -9.13 1.54
N ARG A 24 6.49 -8.98 1.94
CA ARG A 24 6.96 -9.43 3.23
C ARG A 24 6.23 -8.72 4.39
N GLU A 25 6.08 -7.41 4.27
CA GLU A 25 5.47 -6.61 5.34
C GLU A 25 3.97 -6.92 5.50
N VAL A 26 3.25 -7.13 4.39
CA VAL A 26 1.84 -7.50 4.45
C VAL A 26 1.68 -8.89 5.09
N ALA A 27 2.52 -9.83 4.72
CA ALA A 27 2.49 -11.18 5.30
C ALA A 27 2.69 -11.11 6.81
N GLU A 28 3.69 -10.37 7.25
CA GLU A 28 3.98 -10.20 8.67
C GLU A 28 2.84 -9.50 9.41
N MET A 29 2.34 -8.42 8.82
CA MET A 29 1.27 -7.61 9.41
C MET A 29 -0.02 -8.41 9.61
N LEU A 30 -0.35 -9.28 8.66
CA LEU A 30 -1.57 -10.07 8.71
C LEU A 30 -1.38 -11.47 9.33
N GLY A 31 -0.14 -11.84 9.66
CA GLY A 31 0.15 -13.16 10.20
C GLY A 31 -0.14 -14.28 9.20
N LYS A 32 0.09 -14.03 7.92
CA LYS A 32 -0.16 -15.00 6.84
C LYS A 32 1.14 -15.37 6.16
N PRO A 33 1.25 -16.60 5.61
CA PRO A 33 2.43 -16.95 4.82
C PRO A 33 2.56 -16.06 3.59
N GLU A 34 3.77 -15.65 3.28
CA GLU A 34 4.02 -14.79 2.11
C GLU A 34 3.58 -15.44 0.80
N SER A 35 3.55 -16.78 0.76
CA SER A 35 3.10 -17.53 -0.40
C SER A 35 1.64 -17.27 -0.79
N TYR A 36 0.84 -16.68 0.11
CA TYR A 36 -0.55 -16.34 -0.17
C TYR A 36 -0.77 -14.87 -0.50
N VAL A 37 0.27 -14.05 -0.40
CA VAL A 37 0.15 -12.60 -0.56
C VAL A 37 0.37 -12.18 -2.00
N MET A 38 -0.57 -11.40 -2.55
CA MET A 38 -0.42 -10.77 -3.85
C MET A 38 -0.23 -9.28 -3.66
N VAL A 39 0.75 -8.69 -4.35
CA VAL A 39 0.97 -7.25 -4.34
C VAL A 39 0.98 -6.74 -5.78
N GLN A 40 0.25 -5.66 -6.02
CA GLN A 40 0.24 -4.98 -7.31
C GLN A 40 0.66 -3.53 -7.12
N LEU A 41 1.53 -3.06 -7.98
CA LEU A 41 1.98 -1.68 -7.97
C LEU A 41 1.75 -1.05 -9.33
N HIS A 42 0.92 0.00 -9.35
CA HIS A 42 0.65 0.79 -10.55
C HIS A 42 1.24 2.18 -10.33
N ASP A 43 2.49 2.35 -10.74
CA ASP A 43 3.17 3.65 -10.59
C ASP A 43 2.97 4.52 -11.83
N ARG A 44 3.38 5.77 -11.76
CA ARG A 44 3.30 6.75 -12.85
C ARG A 44 1.89 6.91 -13.39
N GLN A 45 0.89 6.81 -12.52
CA GLN A 45 -0.51 7.00 -12.93
C GLN A 45 -0.86 8.50 -12.93
N ARG A 46 -1.82 8.86 -13.75
CA ARG A 46 -2.34 10.23 -13.78
C ARG A 46 -3.42 10.33 -12.72
N MET A 47 -3.13 11.08 -11.66
CA MET A 47 -3.99 11.13 -10.48
C MET A 47 -3.99 12.54 -9.90
N LEU A 48 -5.13 12.93 -9.33
CA LEU A 48 -5.26 14.16 -8.55
C LEU A 48 -5.87 13.81 -7.19
N PHE A 49 -5.42 14.50 -6.16
CA PHE A 49 -6.01 14.42 -4.84
C PHE A 49 -6.06 15.84 -4.29
N ALA A 50 -7.25 16.28 -3.87
CA ALA A 50 -7.48 17.66 -3.42
C ALA A 50 -7.03 18.66 -4.49
N ASN A 51 -7.31 18.32 -5.77
CA ASN A 51 -6.97 19.13 -6.94
C ASN A 51 -5.47 19.41 -7.07
N SER A 52 -4.63 18.49 -6.61
CA SER A 52 -3.16 18.61 -6.66
C SER A 52 -2.55 17.30 -7.16
N ASP A 53 -1.54 17.42 -8.02
CA ASP A 53 -0.75 16.27 -8.49
C ASP A 53 0.54 16.08 -7.69
N ALA A 54 0.65 16.70 -6.52
CA ALA A 54 1.74 16.37 -5.60
C ALA A 54 1.70 14.86 -5.29
N PRO A 55 2.80 14.24 -4.88
CA PRO A 55 2.83 12.79 -4.66
C PRO A 55 1.65 12.27 -3.85
N LEU A 56 0.99 11.25 -4.38
CA LEU A 56 -0.19 10.65 -3.75
C LEU A 56 -0.25 9.15 -4.05
N ALA A 57 -1.02 8.42 -3.25
CA ALA A 57 -1.23 7.00 -3.46
C ALA A 57 -2.62 6.59 -3.01
N TYR A 58 -3.20 5.65 -3.75
CA TYR A 58 -4.45 4.99 -3.38
C TYR A 58 -4.17 3.49 -3.23
N CYS A 59 -4.62 2.93 -2.11
CA CYS A 59 -4.33 1.54 -1.77
C CYS A 59 -5.61 0.79 -1.45
N GLU A 60 -5.65 -0.49 -1.84
CA GLU A 60 -6.67 -1.43 -1.43
C GLU A 60 -6.01 -2.61 -0.76
N LEU A 61 -6.46 -2.95 0.45
CA LEU A 61 -6.02 -4.16 1.14
C LEU A 61 -7.24 -5.06 1.32
N LYS A 62 -7.21 -6.20 0.66
CA LYS A 62 -8.28 -7.19 0.71
C LYS A 62 -7.77 -8.45 1.38
N SER A 63 -8.53 -8.96 2.35
CA SER A 63 -8.22 -10.24 2.96
C SER A 63 -9.46 -10.77 3.67
N ILE A 64 -9.64 -12.08 3.63
CA ILE A 64 -10.72 -12.71 4.40
C ILE A 64 -10.39 -12.58 5.88
N GLY A 65 -11.37 -12.13 6.66
CA GLY A 65 -11.23 -12.07 8.11
C GLY A 65 -10.36 -10.92 8.62
N LEU A 66 -10.25 -9.81 7.87
CA LEU A 66 -9.57 -8.63 8.37
C LEU A 66 -10.25 -8.13 9.64
N PRO A 67 -9.53 -8.05 10.77
CA PRO A 67 -10.12 -7.53 12.00
C PRO A 67 -10.26 -6.01 11.89
N VAL A 68 -11.52 -5.54 11.88
CA VAL A 68 -11.84 -4.11 11.72
C VAL A 68 -11.16 -3.27 12.80
N GLU A 69 -11.06 -3.80 14.01
CA GLU A 69 -10.43 -3.10 15.15
C GLU A 69 -8.94 -2.83 14.94
N ARG A 70 -8.31 -3.51 13.98
CA ARG A 70 -6.88 -3.31 13.68
C ARG A 70 -6.65 -2.43 12.45
N ASN A 71 -7.71 -1.87 11.86
CA ASN A 71 -7.57 -1.07 10.64
C ASN A 71 -6.67 0.15 10.85
N THR A 72 -6.74 0.80 12.01
CA THR A 72 -5.88 1.95 12.32
C THR A 72 -4.41 1.53 12.33
N GLU A 73 -4.10 0.39 12.96
CA GLU A 73 -2.74 -0.15 13.00
C GLU A 73 -2.23 -0.46 11.58
N PHE A 74 -3.07 -1.11 10.76
CA PHE A 74 -2.71 -1.43 9.39
C PHE A 74 -2.49 -0.17 8.56
N CYS A 75 -3.37 0.82 8.74
CA CYS A 75 -3.26 2.10 8.04
C CYS A 75 -1.94 2.79 8.37
N ASP A 76 -1.58 2.85 9.65
CA ASP A 76 -0.34 3.49 10.08
C ASP A 76 0.89 2.79 9.49
N ARG A 77 0.89 1.45 9.51
CA ARG A 77 2.02 0.68 8.95
C ARG A 77 2.15 0.86 7.45
N LEU A 78 1.04 0.79 6.73
CA LEU A 78 1.04 0.98 5.27
C LEU A 78 1.48 2.39 4.90
N CYS A 79 1.01 3.40 5.62
CA CYS A 79 1.41 4.79 5.37
C CYS A 79 2.91 4.99 5.58
N MET A 80 3.48 4.39 6.62
CA MET A 80 4.93 4.45 6.86
C MET A 80 5.71 3.81 5.73
N LEU A 81 5.28 2.62 5.29
CA LEU A 81 5.93 1.90 4.20
C LEU A 81 5.86 2.67 2.89
N ILE A 82 4.70 3.21 2.57
CA ILE A 82 4.50 3.97 1.33
C ILE A 82 5.36 5.23 1.34
N ASN A 83 5.46 5.91 2.49
CA ASN A 83 6.32 7.07 2.61
C ASN A 83 7.81 6.68 2.44
N GLU A 84 8.23 5.61 3.10
CA GLU A 84 9.61 5.13 3.01
C GLU A 84 9.97 4.70 1.59
N LEU A 85 9.08 3.93 0.94
CA LEU A 85 9.38 3.29 -0.34
C LEU A 85 9.10 4.18 -1.54
N LEU A 86 8.10 5.06 -1.47
CA LEU A 86 7.64 5.86 -2.60
C LEU A 86 7.72 7.36 -2.36
N GLY A 87 8.02 7.79 -1.13
CA GLY A 87 8.10 9.22 -0.83
C GLY A 87 6.77 9.94 -0.79
N VAL A 88 5.66 9.20 -0.62
CA VAL A 88 4.33 9.81 -0.52
C VAL A 88 4.01 10.10 0.94
N PRO A 89 3.71 11.37 1.29
CA PRO A 89 3.39 11.70 2.69
C PRO A 89 2.07 11.05 3.12
N PRO A 90 1.96 10.61 4.39
CA PRO A 90 0.76 9.91 4.86
C PRO A 90 -0.55 10.66 4.62
N LYS A 91 -0.54 11.98 4.69
CA LYS A 91 -1.75 12.79 4.45
C LYS A 91 -2.23 12.73 3.00
N ARG A 92 -1.43 12.18 2.10
CA ARG A 92 -1.76 12.04 0.68
C ARG A 92 -1.96 10.57 0.29
N VAL A 93 -2.17 9.70 1.27
CA VAL A 93 -2.46 8.28 1.06
C VAL A 93 -3.90 7.99 1.43
N TYR A 94 -4.61 7.34 0.51
CA TYR A 94 -5.98 6.89 0.74
C TYR A 94 -5.98 5.36 0.75
N ILE A 95 -6.51 4.75 1.81
CA ILE A 95 -6.49 3.30 1.96
C ILE A 95 -7.91 2.78 2.15
N GLU A 96 -8.28 1.78 1.38
CA GLU A 96 -9.55 1.09 1.52
C GLU A 96 -9.30 -0.35 1.94
N PHE A 97 -10.00 -0.80 2.98
CA PHE A 97 -9.94 -2.17 3.47
C PHE A 97 -11.20 -2.92 3.05
N MET A 98 -11.03 -4.13 2.53
CA MET A 98 -12.14 -4.95 2.03
C MET A 98 -12.04 -6.38 2.51
#